data_a61082ce58cddd365ce91bc88f3fbe7a
#
_entry.id   a61082ce58cddd365ce91bc88f3fbe7a
#
_cell.length_a   1.000
_cell.length_b   1.000
_cell.length_c   1.000
_cell.angle_alpha   90.00
_cell.angle_beta   90.00
_cell.angle_gamma   90.00
#
_symmetry.space_group_name_H-M   'P 1'
#
loop_
_entity.id
_entity.type
_entity.pdbx_description
1 polymer ?
#
loop_
_entity_poly.entity_id
_entity_poly.type
_entity_poly.pdbx_seq_one_letter_code
_entity_poly.pdbx_strand_id
1 'polypeptide(L)'
;MTKRDYYEILGVSRTATEDEIKKSYRKLAFQYHPDRNPDNPEAEEKFKEASEAYEVLHDAEKRGLYDRYGHDGLQNAGFKGFSGFDDVFSSFGGIFEELFGFAGGRRGGRTTARAGADLRYDVQLTFEEAAFGTEKVLEFEKLETCIHCLGKRTAPGKRPVPCNTCGGLGQVERRQGFFTLRTTCPTCRGEGVRITDPCPECRGVGVVQLPKKLSVKIPAGVDDGARLRLTGEGEEGNNGGPAGDLYVIIHVAPHEFFERHGTEIHCQIPISFPQAALGAEIEVPSLHGPQALTIPHGTQTGDRLTLRGCGVPELRGEGRGPQIVHIVVKTPTQLTERQEELLREFAALDGEHTKSKKRWPWSKTN
;
A
#
# COMPACT_ATOMS: atom_id res chain seq x y z
N MET A 1 -18.29 23.22 41.99
CA MET A 1 -19.21 22.29 41.26
C MET A 1 -18.94 20.90 41.78
N THR A 2 -19.97 20.19 42.27
CA THR A 2 -19.85 18.80 42.73
C THR A 2 -19.61 17.92 41.50
N LYS A 3 -18.48 17.22 41.45
CA LYS A 3 -18.20 16.25 40.38
C LYS A 3 -19.28 15.17 40.37
N ARG A 4 -19.72 14.73 39.20
CA ARG A 4 -20.69 13.67 38.99
C ARG A 4 -20.09 12.32 39.40
N ASP A 5 -20.96 11.37 39.81
CA ASP A 5 -20.53 10.01 40.13
C ASP A 5 -19.98 9.28 38.91
N TYR A 6 -18.82 8.66 39.02
CA TYR A 6 -18.15 7.97 37.91
C TYR A 6 -18.95 6.80 37.35
N TYR A 7 -19.73 6.09 38.17
CA TYR A 7 -20.62 5.04 37.68
C TYR A 7 -21.78 5.60 36.87
N GLU A 8 -22.31 6.78 37.26
CA GLU A 8 -23.34 7.48 36.48
C GLU A 8 -22.78 8.02 35.14
N ILE A 9 -21.55 8.53 35.15
CA ILE A 9 -20.89 9.02 33.92
C ILE A 9 -20.76 7.89 32.91
N LEU A 10 -20.31 6.72 33.34
CA LEU A 10 -20.18 5.55 32.46
C LEU A 10 -21.53 4.83 32.21
N GLY A 11 -22.59 5.16 32.96
CA GLY A 11 -23.91 4.51 32.86
C GLY A 11 -23.88 3.03 33.24
N VAL A 12 -23.08 2.69 34.27
CA VAL A 12 -22.94 1.33 34.78
C VAL A 12 -23.33 1.23 36.25
N SER A 13 -23.66 0.03 36.74
CA SER A 13 -23.93 -0.18 38.12
C SER A 13 -22.67 -0.16 38.99
N ARG A 14 -22.79 0.15 40.29
CA ARG A 14 -21.64 0.09 41.23
C ARG A 14 -21.06 -1.32 41.36
N THR A 15 -21.85 -2.36 41.03
CA THR A 15 -21.45 -3.76 41.03
C THR A 15 -20.93 -4.23 39.67
N ALA A 16 -20.80 -3.33 38.71
CA ALA A 16 -20.33 -3.65 37.34
C ALA A 16 -18.96 -4.32 37.34
N THR A 17 -18.80 -5.30 36.48
CA THR A 17 -17.55 -5.98 36.22
C THR A 17 -16.61 -5.07 35.43
N GLU A 18 -15.31 -5.38 35.44
CA GLU A 18 -14.30 -4.64 34.68
C GLU A 18 -14.62 -4.64 33.18
N ASP A 19 -15.13 -5.74 32.64
CA ASP A 19 -15.52 -5.86 31.23
C ASP A 19 -16.72 -4.95 30.88
N GLU A 20 -17.68 -4.82 31.79
CA GLU A 20 -18.84 -3.93 31.60
C GLU A 20 -18.41 -2.47 31.62
N ILE A 21 -17.54 -2.07 32.55
CA ILE A 21 -16.92 -0.74 32.63
C ILE A 21 -16.18 -0.42 31.34
N LYS A 22 -15.34 -1.36 30.88
CA LYS A 22 -14.58 -1.23 29.64
C LYS A 22 -15.46 -1.10 28.40
N LYS A 23 -16.53 -1.90 28.33
CA LYS A 23 -17.50 -1.87 27.21
C LYS A 23 -18.25 -0.55 27.16
N SER A 24 -18.68 -0.03 28.31
CA SER A 24 -19.40 1.23 28.38
C SER A 24 -18.48 2.41 28.02
N TYR A 25 -17.27 2.44 28.56
CA TYR A 25 -16.28 3.46 28.19
C TYR A 25 -16.01 3.48 26.67
N ARG A 26 -15.79 2.30 26.06
CA ARG A 26 -15.57 2.25 24.60
C ARG A 26 -16.72 2.86 23.80
N LYS A 27 -17.94 2.63 24.21
CA LYS A 27 -19.12 3.20 23.56
C LYS A 27 -19.13 4.72 23.66
N LEU A 28 -18.87 5.28 24.85
CA LEU A 28 -18.83 6.73 25.08
C LEU A 28 -17.64 7.39 24.39
N ALA A 29 -16.45 6.78 24.46
CA ALA A 29 -15.27 7.27 23.80
C ALA A 29 -15.44 7.34 22.29
N PHE A 30 -16.07 6.34 21.67
CA PHE A 30 -16.39 6.36 20.25
C PHE A 30 -17.45 7.39 19.86
N GLN A 31 -18.45 7.59 20.74
CA GLN A 31 -19.53 8.56 20.51
C GLN A 31 -19.05 9.99 20.61
N TYR A 32 -18.16 10.30 21.59
CA TYR A 32 -17.69 11.65 21.88
C TYR A 32 -16.24 11.88 21.43
N HIS A 33 -15.70 11.03 20.54
CA HIS A 33 -14.34 11.20 20.02
C HIS A 33 -14.17 12.54 19.30
N PRO A 34 -13.08 13.30 19.54
CA PRO A 34 -12.86 14.61 18.94
C PRO A 34 -12.82 14.58 17.42
N ASP A 35 -12.23 13.54 16.80
CA ASP A 35 -12.19 13.41 15.33
C ASP A 35 -13.58 13.26 14.70
N ARG A 36 -14.57 12.82 15.48
CA ARG A 36 -15.96 12.66 15.03
C ARG A 36 -16.86 13.83 15.40
N ASN A 37 -16.41 14.64 16.37
CA ASN A 37 -17.14 15.79 16.86
C ASN A 37 -16.21 17.02 16.89
N PRO A 38 -15.65 17.43 15.74
CA PRO A 38 -14.77 18.59 15.70
C PRO A 38 -15.52 19.83 16.17
N ASP A 39 -14.85 20.66 16.96
CA ASP A 39 -15.36 21.93 17.48
C ASP A 39 -16.62 21.84 18.36
N ASN A 40 -16.89 20.67 18.98
CA ASN A 40 -18.01 20.50 19.90
C ASN A 40 -17.53 20.44 21.36
N PRO A 41 -17.59 21.53 22.13
CA PRO A 41 -17.08 21.58 23.50
C PRO A 41 -17.85 20.64 24.45
N GLU A 42 -19.15 20.37 24.20
CA GLU A 42 -19.91 19.44 25.04
C GLU A 42 -19.45 18.00 24.84
N ALA A 43 -19.05 17.63 23.61
CA ALA A 43 -18.51 16.31 23.34
C ALA A 43 -17.13 16.14 23.97
N GLU A 44 -16.31 17.18 23.94
CA GLU A 44 -15.00 17.20 24.59
C GLU A 44 -15.11 17.03 26.10
N GLU A 45 -16.05 17.74 26.75
CA GLU A 45 -16.27 17.62 28.20
C GLU A 45 -16.75 16.22 28.58
N LYS A 46 -17.71 15.66 27.84
CA LYS A 46 -18.20 14.29 28.07
C LYS A 46 -17.11 13.22 27.83
N PHE A 47 -16.24 13.44 26.87
CA PHE A 47 -15.08 12.56 26.62
C PHE A 47 -14.10 12.59 27.81
N LYS A 48 -13.79 13.81 28.34
CA LYS A 48 -12.93 13.98 29.51
C LYS A 48 -13.51 13.32 30.75
N GLU A 49 -14.79 13.56 31.04
CA GLU A 49 -15.49 12.93 32.17
C GLU A 49 -15.49 11.39 32.05
N ALA A 50 -15.78 10.85 30.86
CA ALA A 50 -15.79 9.41 30.65
C ALA A 50 -14.39 8.79 30.79
N SER A 51 -13.35 9.50 30.36
CA SER A 51 -11.96 9.05 30.48
C SER A 51 -11.49 9.06 31.93
N GLU A 52 -11.80 10.12 32.69
CA GLU A 52 -11.49 10.20 34.12
C GLU A 52 -12.23 9.07 34.90
N ALA A 53 -13.50 8.85 34.61
CA ALA A 53 -14.29 7.81 35.24
C ALA A 53 -13.71 6.40 34.96
N TYR A 54 -13.30 6.15 33.73
CA TYR A 54 -12.70 4.88 33.36
C TYR A 54 -11.35 4.64 34.04
N GLU A 55 -10.48 5.66 34.12
CA GLU A 55 -9.18 5.53 34.78
C GLU A 55 -9.32 5.13 36.25
N VAL A 56 -10.32 5.67 36.93
CA VAL A 56 -10.55 5.35 38.34
C VAL A 56 -11.21 3.99 38.51
N LEU A 57 -12.23 3.66 37.70
CA LEU A 57 -13.03 2.45 37.90
C LEU A 57 -12.39 1.17 37.30
N HIS A 58 -11.44 1.34 36.37
CA HIS A 58 -10.70 0.22 35.79
C HIS A 58 -9.61 -0.31 36.74
N ASP A 59 -9.01 0.55 37.53
CA ASP A 59 -7.97 0.17 38.48
C ASP A 59 -8.60 -0.24 39.83
N ALA A 60 -8.35 -1.47 40.26
CA ALA A 60 -8.95 -2.04 41.48
C ALA A 60 -8.60 -1.24 42.75
N GLU A 61 -7.41 -0.66 42.84
CA GLU A 61 -6.97 0.14 44.00
C GLU A 61 -7.70 1.49 43.99
N LYS A 62 -7.71 2.20 42.87
CA LYS A 62 -8.38 3.50 42.68
C LYS A 62 -9.88 3.36 42.88
N ARG A 63 -10.49 2.30 42.30
CA ARG A 63 -11.91 1.97 42.51
C ARG A 63 -12.25 1.73 43.97
N GLY A 64 -11.40 0.98 44.69
CA GLY A 64 -11.59 0.72 46.13
C GLY A 64 -11.45 1.99 46.98
N LEU A 65 -10.60 2.93 46.60
CA LEU A 65 -10.51 4.24 47.24
C LEU A 65 -11.72 5.11 46.93
N TYR A 66 -12.18 5.10 45.68
CA TYR A 66 -13.36 5.85 45.25
C TYR A 66 -14.64 5.34 45.93
N ASP A 67 -14.81 4.01 46.02
CA ASP A 67 -15.98 3.39 46.63
C ASP A 67 -16.10 3.69 48.15
N ARG A 68 -14.94 3.92 48.82
CA ARG A 68 -14.91 4.20 50.27
C ARG A 68 -14.99 5.67 50.61
N TYR A 69 -14.30 6.53 49.82
CA TYR A 69 -14.07 7.92 50.18
C TYR A 69 -14.52 8.91 49.11
N GLY A 70 -15.10 8.45 48.02
CA GLY A 70 -15.54 9.31 46.91
C GLY A 70 -14.40 10.06 46.23
N HIS A 71 -14.72 11.18 45.62
CA HIS A 71 -13.75 12.04 44.93
C HIS A 71 -12.67 12.57 45.85
N ASP A 72 -12.98 12.86 47.13
CA ASP A 72 -12.05 13.39 48.13
C ASP A 72 -10.93 12.38 48.46
N GLY A 73 -11.25 11.08 48.44
CA GLY A 73 -10.28 10.02 48.66
C GLY A 73 -9.23 9.94 47.56
N LEU A 74 -9.62 10.19 46.34
CA LEU A 74 -8.73 10.20 45.18
C LEU A 74 -7.79 11.43 45.19
N GLN A 75 -8.32 12.59 45.56
CA GLN A 75 -7.50 13.81 45.69
C GLN A 75 -6.40 13.69 46.76
N ASN A 76 -6.74 13.13 47.90
CA ASN A 76 -5.79 12.85 48.98
C ASN A 76 -4.73 11.81 48.61
N ALA A 77 -5.04 10.89 47.70
CA ALA A 77 -4.12 9.91 47.13
C ALA A 77 -3.26 10.48 45.95
N GLY A 78 -3.37 11.79 45.68
CA GLY A 78 -2.56 12.47 44.67
C GLY A 78 -3.15 12.48 43.26
N PHE A 79 -4.37 11.95 43.06
CA PHE A 79 -5.06 11.98 41.77
C PHE A 79 -5.79 13.32 41.60
N LYS A 80 -5.27 14.19 40.71
CA LYS A 80 -5.79 15.53 40.48
C LYS A 80 -6.85 15.65 39.36
N GLY A 81 -7.19 14.52 38.71
CA GLY A 81 -8.02 14.54 37.50
C GLY A 81 -7.25 15.12 36.29
N PHE A 82 -7.93 15.25 35.16
CA PHE A 82 -7.34 15.81 33.95
C PHE A 82 -7.68 17.30 33.80
N SER A 83 -6.67 18.14 33.65
CA SER A 83 -6.83 19.59 33.47
C SER A 83 -6.97 20.01 32.00
N GLY A 84 -6.55 19.18 31.07
CA GLY A 84 -6.59 19.43 29.63
C GLY A 84 -6.73 18.17 28.78
N PHE A 85 -6.99 18.37 27.50
CA PHE A 85 -7.08 17.29 26.51
C PHE A 85 -5.72 16.59 26.32
N ASP A 86 -4.63 17.36 26.34
CA ASP A 86 -3.26 16.82 26.25
C ASP A 86 -2.89 15.94 27.45
N ASP A 87 -3.44 16.22 28.64
CA ASP A 87 -3.24 15.39 29.83
C ASP A 87 -3.91 14.03 29.71
N VAL A 88 -5.09 13.97 29.08
CA VAL A 88 -5.79 12.71 28.78
C VAL A 88 -4.96 11.88 27.81
N PHE A 89 -4.46 12.48 26.73
CA PHE A 89 -3.67 11.80 25.72
C PHE A 89 -2.31 11.32 26.24
N SER A 90 -1.63 12.13 27.06
CA SER A 90 -0.32 11.76 27.62
C SER A 90 -0.41 10.67 28.70
N SER A 91 -1.48 10.66 29.46
CA SER A 91 -1.70 9.66 30.52
C SER A 91 -2.20 8.32 29.96
N PHE A 92 -2.93 8.35 28.84
CA PHE A 92 -3.51 7.18 28.21
C PHE A 92 -2.69 6.62 27.03
N GLY A 93 -1.57 7.23 26.64
CA GLY A 93 -0.78 6.79 25.48
C GLY A 93 -0.47 5.28 25.48
N GLY A 94 -0.20 4.69 26.62
CA GLY A 94 0.01 3.25 26.77
C GLY A 94 -1.27 2.41 26.81
N ILE A 95 -2.37 2.95 27.36
CA ILE A 95 -3.64 2.24 27.52
C ILE A 95 -4.49 2.37 26.26
N PHE A 96 -4.34 3.48 25.52
CA PHE A 96 -5.02 3.71 24.27
C PHE A 96 -4.49 2.77 23.15
N GLU A 97 -3.19 2.50 23.13
CA GLU A 97 -2.59 1.46 22.25
C GLU A 97 -3.11 0.05 22.59
N GLU A 98 -3.35 -0.26 23.87
CA GLU A 98 -3.87 -1.55 24.30
C GLU A 98 -5.38 -1.70 24.07
N LEU A 99 -6.13 -0.58 24.06
CA LEU A 99 -7.58 -0.55 23.93
C LEU A 99 -8.08 -0.42 22.49
N PHE A 100 -7.38 0.34 21.64
CA PHE A 100 -7.71 0.61 20.24
C PHE A 100 -6.66 0.10 19.26
N GLY A 101 -5.44 -0.18 19.73
CA GLY A 101 -4.39 -0.82 18.96
C GLY A 101 -4.66 -2.32 18.85
N PHE A 102 -4.92 -2.73 17.66
CA PHE A 102 -4.91 -4.09 17.17
C PHE A 102 -3.73 -4.88 17.75
N ALA A 103 -4.03 -6.06 18.27
CA ALA A 103 -3.12 -7.15 18.56
C ALA A 103 -2.40 -7.19 19.92
N GLY A 104 -2.84 -8.14 20.69
CA GLY A 104 -2.14 -8.92 21.65
C GLY A 104 -0.61 -8.81 21.76
N GLY A 105 -0.13 -7.85 22.52
CA GLY A 105 1.23 -7.87 23.04
C GLY A 105 1.28 -8.71 24.30
N ARG A 106 1.53 -10.02 24.15
CA ARG A 106 1.98 -10.87 25.26
C ARG A 106 3.14 -10.16 25.96
N ARG A 107 3.02 -9.96 27.27
CA ARG A 107 4.16 -9.76 28.18
C ARG A 107 5.08 -10.99 28.08
N GLY A 108 5.86 -11.05 27.00
CA GLY A 108 6.99 -11.93 26.84
C GLY A 108 8.22 -11.09 26.98
N GLY A 109 9.24 -11.61 27.67
CA GLY A 109 10.55 -10.97 27.83
C GLY A 109 11.03 -10.40 26.51
N ARG A 110 11.77 -9.28 26.54
CA ARG A 110 12.36 -8.63 25.37
C ARG A 110 13.08 -9.67 24.52
N THR A 111 12.35 -10.24 23.55
CA THR A 111 12.97 -11.06 22.53
C THR A 111 13.79 -10.12 21.66
N THR A 112 15.04 -10.42 21.47
CA THR A 112 15.94 -9.75 20.50
C THR A 112 15.54 -10.10 19.06
N ALA A 113 14.39 -10.69 18.87
CA ALA A 113 13.80 -11.02 17.58
C ALA A 113 13.59 -9.76 16.74
N ARG A 114 14.15 -9.74 15.54
CA ARG A 114 13.97 -8.65 14.57
C ARG A 114 13.39 -9.23 13.30
N ALA A 115 12.37 -8.58 12.75
CA ALA A 115 11.85 -8.93 11.45
C ALA A 115 12.94 -8.78 10.37
N GLY A 116 12.88 -9.63 9.37
CA GLY A 116 13.69 -9.52 8.16
C GLY A 116 13.35 -8.27 7.37
N ALA A 117 14.25 -7.85 6.51
CA ALA A 117 14.01 -6.72 5.61
C ALA A 117 13.07 -7.13 4.47
N ASP A 118 12.25 -6.18 4.04
CA ASP A 118 11.48 -6.34 2.82
C ASP A 118 12.41 -6.22 1.61
N LEU A 119 12.11 -7.03 0.58
CA LEU A 119 12.83 -7.02 -0.68
C LEU A 119 11.98 -6.38 -1.77
N ARG A 120 12.65 -5.74 -2.72
CA ARG A 120 12.06 -5.20 -3.93
C ARG A 120 12.65 -5.91 -5.15
N TYR A 121 11.78 -6.32 -6.08
CA TYR A 121 12.16 -6.89 -7.34
C TYR A 121 11.37 -6.23 -8.48
N ASP A 122 12.07 -5.70 -9.48
CA ASP A 122 11.46 -5.05 -10.63
C ASP A 122 11.37 -6.06 -11.79
N VAL A 123 10.13 -6.25 -12.30
CA VAL A 123 9.84 -7.18 -13.41
C VAL A 123 9.40 -6.40 -14.63
N GLN A 124 10.01 -6.67 -15.77
CA GLN A 124 9.55 -6.17 -17.06
C GLN A 124 8.61 -7.18 -17.72
N LEU A 125 7.47 -6.70 -18.18
CA LEU A 125 6.49 -7.42 -18.95
C LEU A 125 6.36 -6.81 -20.34
N THR A 126 6.04 -7.63 -21.34
CA THR A 126 5.52 -7.12 -22.60
C THR A 126 4.09 -6.61 -22.40
N PHE A 127 3.60 -5.88 -23.37
CA PHE A 127 2.23 -5.37 -23.37
C PHE A 127 1.21 -6.51 -23.30
N GLU A 128 1.44 -7.58 -24.08
CA GLU A 128 0.60 -8.78 -24.15
C GLU A 128 0.63 -9.56 -22.83
N GLU A 129 1.81 -9.73 -22.23
CA GLU A 129 1.95 -10.39 -20.93
C GLU A 129 1.16 -9.65 -19.85
N ALA A 130 1.16 -8.30 -19.87
CA ALA A 130 0.38 -7.51 -18.96
C ALA A 130 -1.13 -7.59 -19.24
N ALA A 131 -1.53 -7.66 -20.52
CA ALA A 131 -2.92 -7.74 -20.92
C ALA A 131 -3.54 -9.11 -20.59
N PHE A 132 -2.81 -10.22 -20.88
CA PHE A 132 -3.33 -11.58 -20.73
C PHE A 132 -2.98 -12.22 -19.39
N GLY A 133 -2.07 -11.63 -18.63
CA GLY A 133 -1.46 -12.27 -17.48
C GLY A 133 -0.41 -13.30 -17.87
N THR A 134 0.49 -13.56 -16.97
CA THR A 134 1.60 -14.49 -17.19
C THR A 134 2.10 -15.08 -15.88
N GLU A 135 2.89 -16.13 -15.98
CA GLU A 135 3.66 -16.67 -14.86
C GLU A 135 5.14 -16.42 -15.10
N LYS A 136 5.79 -15.71 -14.18
CA LYS A 136 7.23 -15.40 -14.28
C LYS A 136 8.00 -16.07 -13.16
N VAL A 137 9.12 -16.64 -13.48
CA VAL A 137 10.08 -17.14 -12.49
C VAL A 137 11.05 -16.02 -12.15
N LEU A 138 11.01 -15.57 -10.89
CA LEU A 138 11.93 -14.59 -10.35
C LEU A 138 13.15 -15.30 -9.77
N GLU A 139 14.33 -14.84 -10.12
CA GLU A 139 15.59 -15.32 -9.58
C GLU A 139 16.27 -14.17 -8.83
N PHE A 140 16.41 -14.32 -7.53
CA PHE A 140 17.04 -13.31 -6.68
C PHE A 140 17.78 -13.96 -5.52
N GLU A 141 18.68 -13.23 -4.92
CA GLU A 141 19.40 -13.67 -3.74
C GLU A 141 18.74 -13.09 -2.50
N LYS A 142 18.55 -13.93 -1.47
CA LYS A 142 18.04 -13.47 -0.18
C LYS A 142 18.81 -14.10 0.97
N LEU A 143 18.77 -13.42 2.11
CA LEU A 143 19.28 -13.97 3.36
C LEU A 143 18.29 -15.01 3.88
N GLU A 144 18.74 -16.25 4.00
CA GLU A 144 17.99 -17.36 4.59
C GLU A 144 18.69 -17.85 5.84
N THR A 145 17.92 -18.45 6.76
CA THR A 145 18.47 -19.04 7.98
C THR A 145 19.52 -20.08 7.64
N CYS A 146 20.72 -19.93 8.18
CA CYS A 146 21.82 -20.87 7.97
C CYS A 146 21.43 -22.27 8.41
N ILE A 147 21.35 -23.21 7.46
CA ILE A 147 20.97 -24.61 7.70
C ILE A 147 21.92 -25.33 8.62
N HIS A 148 23.20 -24.92 8.65
CA HIS A 148 24.23 -25.56 9.44
C HIS A 148 24.11 -25.28 10.94
N CYS A 149 23.75 -24.07 11.34
CA CYS A 149 23.55 -23.70 12.73
C CYS A 149 22.10 -23.44 13.11
N LEU A 150 21.16 -23.49 12.16
CA LEU A 150 19.75 -23.22 12.36
C LEU A 150 19.51 -21.85 13.06
N GLY A 151 20.22 -20.83 12.61
CA GLY A 151 20.15 -19.49 13.18
C GLY A 151 20.84 -19.30 14.52
N LYS A 152 21.42 -20.35 15.14
CA LYS A 152 22.07 -20.29 16.45
C LYS A 152 23.41 -19.56 16.45
N ARG A 153 23.97 -19.31 15.27
CA ARG A 153 25.19 -18.54 15.05
C ARG A 153 26.47 -19.22 15.55
N THR A 154 26.36 -20.32 16.30
CA THR A 154 27.47 -21.11 16.85
C THR A 154 27.76 -22.34 16.01
N ALA A 155 28.95 -22.90 16.12
CA ALA A 155 29.31 -24.20 15.56
C ALA A 155 28.35 -25.29 16.06
N PRO A 156 28.10 -26.36 15.29
CA PRO A 156 27.26 -27.47 15.68
C PRO A 156 27.63 -28.02 17.06
N GLY A 157 26.64 -28.24 17.91
CA GLY A 157 26.82 -28.73 19.27
C GLY A 157 27.28 -27.68 20.30
N LYS A 158 27.62 -26.47 19.86
CA LYS A 158 27.97 -25.35 20.76
C LYS A 158 26.74 -24.46 21.01
N ARG A 159 26.75 -23.75 22.13
CA ARG A 159 25.68 -22.78 22.52
C ARG A 159 26.29 -21.41 22.74
N PRO A 160 25.52 -20.34 22.47
CA PRO A 160 25.91 -19.00 22.86
C PRO A 160 26.12 -18.92 24.38
N VAL A 161 27.11 -18.20 24.82
CA VAL A 161 27.43 -18.03 26.26
C VAL A 161 26.82 -16.71 26.74
N PRO A 162 26.25 -16.67 27.94
CA PRO A 162 25.77 -15.39 28.52
C PRO A 162 26.89 -14.36 28.57
N CYS A 163 26.59 -13.12 28.28
CA CYS A 163 27.56 -12.03 28.32
C CYS A 163 27.97 -11.75 29.77
N ASN A 164 29.24 -11.89 30.11
CA ASN A 164 29.75 -11.69 31.48
C ASN A 164 29.56 -10.26 31.98
N THR A 165 29.52 -9.25 31.10
CA THR A 165 29.37 -7.84 31.47
C THR A 165 27.98 -7.49 31.94
N CYS A 166 26.94 -8.08 31.34
CA CYS A 166 25.54 -7.79 31.67
C CYS A 166 24.77 -9.01 32.22
N GLY A 167 25.47 -10.15 32.47
CA GLY A 167 24.83 -11.36 32.99
C GLY A 167 23.69 -11.91 32.09
N GLY A 168 23.71 -11.61 30.79
CA GLY A 168 22.66 -12.04 29.88
C GLY A 168 21.56 -10.98 29.62
N LEU A 169 21.55 -9.87 30.36
CA LEU A 169 20.49 -8.87 30.28
C LEU A 169 20.54 -7.97 29.03
N GLY A 170 21.66 -7.92 28.32
CA GLY A 170 21.84 -7.04 27.14
C GLY A 170 22.02 -5.56 27.49
N GLN A 171 21.82 -5.18 28.73
CA GLN A 171 21.92 -3.80 29.24
C GLN A 171 22.75 -3.76 30.52
N VAL A 172 23.41 -2.65 30.76
CA VAL A 172 24.15 -2.38 32.01
C VAL A 172 23.53 -1.18 32.69
N GLU A 173 23.39 -1.26 34.01
CA GLU A 173 22.90 -0.16 34.84
C GLU A 173 24.08 0.62 35.39
N ARG A 174 24.09 1.91 35.18
CA ARG A 174 25.00 2.85 35.83
C ARG A 174 24.22 3.73 36.78
N ARG A 175 24.58 3.69 38.05
CA ARG A 175 24.03 4.62 39.08
C ARG A 175 24.87 5.86 39.10
N GLN A 176 24.23 7.02 38.92
CA GLN A 176 24.86 8.31 39.00
C GLN A 176 24.01 9.18 39.96
N GLY A 177 24.41 9.19 41.25
CA GLY A 177 23.59 9.79 42.30
C GLY A 177 22.26 9.04 42.50
N PHE A 178 21.18 9.78 42.44
CA PHE A 178 19.81 9.24 42.57
C PHE A 178 19.22 8.67 41.30
N PHE A 179 19.92 8.77 40.16
CA PHE A 179 19.44 8.29 38.88
C PHE A 179 20.10 6.96 38.50
N THR A 180 19.29 6.02 38.05
CA THR A 180 19.77 4.76 37.44
C THR A 180 19.62 4.87 35.93
N LEU A 181 20.74 4.96 35.21
CA LEU A 181 20.77 5.01 33.76
C LEU A 181 20.98 3.60 33.23
N ARG A 182 20.05 3.09 32.41
CA ARG A 182 20.18 1.83 31.67
C ARG A 182 20.73 2.11 30.29
N THR A 183 21.90 1.55 29.98
CA THR A 183 22.54 1.68 28.68
C THR A 183 22.74 0.30 28.06
N THR A 184 22.74 0.25 26.73
CA THR A 184 23.05 -0.97 26.00
C THR A 184 24.43 -1.50 26.42
N CYS A 185 24.54 -2.79 26.69
CA CYS A 185 25.80 -3.39 27.07
C CYS A 185 26.86 -3.22 25.97
N PRO A 186 28.00 -2.58 26.23
CA PRO A 186 29.01 -2.32 25.22
C PRO A 186 29.67 -3.58 24.68
N THR A 187 29.67 -4.66 25.48
CA THR A 187 30.36 -5.94 25.15
C THR A 187 29.50 -6.78 24.19
N CYS A 188 28.22 -6.94 24.46
CA CYS A 188 27.32 -7.76 23.62
C CYS A 188 26.38 -6.92 22.73
N ARG A 189 26.46 -5.58 22.78
CA ARG A 189 25.66 -4.66 21.98
C ARG A 189 24.15 -4.90 22.04
N GLY A 190 23.68 -5.35 23.21
CA GLY A 190 22.26 -5.60 23.45
C GLY A 190 21.83 -7.05 23.28
N GLU A 191 22.65 -7.93 22.75
CA GLU A 191 22.28 -9.33 22.49
C GLU A 191 22.16 -10.20 23.76
N GLY A 192 22.83 -9.82 24.85
CA GLY A 192 22.86 -10.61 26.08
C GLY A 192 23.79 -11.81 26.03
N VAL A 193 24.20 -12.24 24.84
CA VAL A 193 25.05 -13.43 24.64
C VAL A 193 26.31 -13.08 23.84
N ARG A 194 27.31 -13.97 23.93
CA ARG A 194 28.53 -13.93 23.13
C ARG A 194 28.70 -15.24 22.37
N ILE A 195 29.09 -15.12 21.12
CA ILE A 195 29.45 -16.26 20.27
C ILE A 195 30.94 -16.49 20.41
N THR A 196 31.34 -17.56 21.10
CA THR A 196 32.74 -17.95 21.28
C THR A 196 33.26 -18.80 20.13
N ASP A 197 32.40 -19.69 19.65
CA ASP A 197 32.69 -20.62 18.56
C ASP A 197 31.72 -20.34 17.40
N PRO A 198 32.05 -19.45 16.47
CA PRO A 198 31.16 -19.08 15.39
C PRO A 198 30.93 -20.24 14.41
N CYS A 199 29.74 -20.35 13.87
CA CYS A 199 29.41 -21.29 12.80
C CYS A 199 30.34 -21.05 11.58
N PRO A 200 31.01 -22.06 11.06
CA PRO A 200 31.96 -21.90 9.94
C PRO A 200 31.27 -21.40 8.66
N GLU A 201 30.02 -21.79 8.42
CA GLU A 201 29.25 -21.41 7.23
C GLU A 201 28.82 -19.93 7.26
N CYS A 202 28.05 -19.52 8.26
CA CYS A 202 27.57 -18.15 8.39
C CYS A 202 28.49 -17.22 9.17
N ARG A 203 29.63 -17.70 9.67
CA ARG A 203 30.63 -16.94 10.44
C ARG A 203 30.05 -16.17 11.64
N GLY A 204 29.02 -16.76 12.26
CA GLY A 204 28.37 -16.16 13.43
C GLY A 204 27.27 -15.15 13.11
N VAL A 205 26.88 -14.97 11.85
CA VAL A 205 25.76 -14.09 11.45
C VAL A 205 24.41 -14.76 11.70
N GLY A 206 24.30 -16.06 11.44
CA GLY A 206 23.07 -16.85 11.60
C GLY A 206 22.26 -17.01 10.33
N VAL A 207 22.53 -16.18 9.31
CA VAL A 207 21.92 -16.23 7.98
C VAL A 207 23.00 -16.34 6.91
N VAL A 208 22.64 -16.87 5.75
CA VAL A 208 23.50 -17.00 4.56
C VAL A 208 22.73 -16.49 3.35
N GLN A 209 23.45 -15.92 2.40
CA GLN A 209 22.86 -15.45 1.15
C GLN A 209 22.74 -16.64 0.19
N LEU A 210 21.52 -16.94 -0.24
CA LEU A 210 21.22 -18.04 -1.14
C LEU A 210 20.37 -17.57 -2.33
N PRO A 211 20.64 -18.13 -3.53
CA PRO A 211 19.80 -17.86 -4.69
C PRO A 211 18.43 -18.54 -4.52
N LYS A 212 17.37 -17.79 -4.71
CA LYS A 212 15.97 -18.25 -4.67
C LYS A 212 15.33 -18.11 -6.03
N LYS A 213 14.58 -19.14 -6.42
CA LYS A 213 13.69 -19.11 -7.60
C LYS A 213 12.27 -19.19 -7.11
N LEU A 214 11.46 -18.20 -7.50
CA LEU A 214 10.07 -18.09 -7.09
C LEU A 214 9.19 -17.88 -8.32
N SER A 215 8.22 -18.78 -8.54
CA SER A 215 7.21 -18.58 -9.58
C SER A 215 6.12 -17.65 -9.08
N VAL A 216 5.87 -16.58 -9.83
CA VAL A 216 4.88 -15.56 -9.50
C VAL A 216 3.86 -15.45 -10.61
N LYS A 217 2.60 -15.67 -10.26
CA LYS A 217 1.47 -15.51 -11.18
C LYS A 217 1.04 -14.04 -11.20
N ILE A 218 1.17 -13.42 -12.36
CA ILE A 218 0.78 -12.03 -12.61
C ILE A 218 -0.61 -12.06 -13.27
N PRO A 219 -1.61 -11.40 -12.66
CA PRO A 219 -2.97 -11.42 -13.18
C PRO A 219 -3.08 -10.64 -14.50
N ALA A 220 -4.07 -11.03 -15.34
CA ALA A 220 -4.41 -10.29 -16.55
C ALA A 220 -4.89 -8.87 -16.22
N GLY A 221 -4.55 -7.92 -17.09
CA GLY A 221 -4.97 -6.54 -16.90
C GLY A 221 -4.13 -5.73 -15.91
N VAL A 222 -2.99 -6.24 -15.48
CA VAL A 222 -2.11 -5.52 -14.56
C VAL A 222 -1.62 -4.21 -15.18
N ASP A 223 -1.60 -3.12 -14.40
CA ASP A 223 -1.11 -1.81 -14.83
C ASP A 223 0.40 -1.65 -14.65
N ASP A 224 0.99 -0.72 -15.42
CA ASP A 224 2.36 -0.29 -15.18
C ASP A 224 2.50 0.33 -13.78
N GLY A 225 3.61 0.04 -13.10
CA GLY A 225 3.84 0.46 -11.71
C GLY A 225 3.06 -0.33 -10.66
N ALA A 226 2.28 -1.34 -11.03
CA ALA A 226 1.57 -2.19 -10.08
C ALA A 226 2.52 -2.93 -9.15
N ARG A 227 2.12 -3.10 -7.88
CA ARG A 227 2.89 -3.78 -6.85
C ARG A 227 2.20 -5.05 -6.39
N LEU A 228 2.88 -6.17 -6.49
CA LEU A 228 2.47 -7.45 -5.92
C LEU A 228 3.27 -7.68 -4.64
N ARG A 229 2.58 -7.94 -3.53
CA ARG A 229 3.19 -8.27 -2.25
C ARG A 229 3.14 -9.78 -2.05
N LEU A 230 4.29 -10.39 -1.86
CA LEU A 230 4.45 -11.80 -1.54
C LEU A 230 4.91 -11.90 -0.08
N THR A 231 3.96 -12.24 0.79
CA THR A 231 4.18 -12.24 2.23
C THR A 231 5.16 -13.33 2.65
N GLY A 232 6.19 -12.93 3.45
CA GLY A 232 7.21 -13.84 3.97
C GLY A 232 8.29 -14.25 2.97
N GLU A 233 8.31 -13.67 1.76
CA GLU A 233 9.32 -13.94 0.74
C GLU A 233 10.48 -12.93 0.73
N GLY A 234 10.50 -12.00 1.70
CA GLY A 234 11.63 -11.11 1.98
C GLY A 234 12.79 -11.83 2.69
N GLU A 235 13.71 -11.07 3.27
CA GLU A 235 14.81 -11.62 4.05
C GLU A 235 14.34 -12.29 5.34
N GLU A 236 15.03 -13.31 5.78
CA GLU A 236 14.77 -13.96 7.06
C GLU A 236 15.03 -13.01 8.24
N GLY A 237 14.15 -13.10 9.23
CA GLY A 237 14.32 -12.36 10.48
C GLY A 237 15.44 -12.91 11.36
N ASN A 238 16.03 -12.05 12.16
CA ASN A 238 17.06 -12.43 13.10
C ASN A 238 16.46 -12.88 14.44
N ASN A 239 17.15 -13.84 15.11
CA ASN A 239 16.79 -14.34 16.44
C ASN A 239 15.33 -14.85 16.56
N GLY A 240 14.81 -15.47 15.49
CA GLY A 240 13.43 -15.99 15.46
C GLY A 240 12.38 -14.91 15.13
N GLY A 241 12.78 -13.78 14.59
CA GLY A 241 11.86 -12.79 14.02
C GLY A 241 11.21 -13.31 12.73
N PRO A 242 10.04 -12.78 12.33
CA PRO A 242 9.39 -13.14 11.08
C PRO A 242 10.22 -12.68 9.87
N ALA A 243 10.08 -13.38 8.75
CA ALA A 243 10.63 -12.92 7.49
C ALA A 243 9.92 -11.63 7.02
N GLY A 244 10.62 -10.82 6.25
CA GLY A 244 10.07 -9.68 5.53
C GLY A 244 9.23 -10.13 4.32
N ASP A 245 8.76 -9.19 3.54
CA ASP A 245 7.95 -9.42 2.34
C ASP A 245 8.75 -9.11 1.06
N LEU A 246 8.37 -9.75 -0.04
CA LEU A 246 8.89 -9.40 -1.36
C LEU A 246 7.85 -8.55 -2.10
N TYR A 247 8.25 -7.35 -2.50
CA TYR A 247 7.47 -6.45 -3.35
C TYR A 247 7.95 -6.56 -4.79
N VAL A 248 7.11 -7.12 -5.65
CA VAL A 248 7.34 -7.19 -7.08
C VAL A 248 6.72 -5.98 -7.74
N ILE A 249 7.54 -5.12 -8.33
CA ILE A 249 7.11 -3.94 -9.09
C ILE A 249 7.05 -4.32 -10.56
N ILE A 250 5.91 -4.10 -11.18
CA ILE A 250 5.67 -4.43 -12.57
C ILE A 250 5.94 -3.22 -13.44
N HIS A 251 6.76 -3.40 -14.47
CA HIS A 251 7.01 -2.42 -15.52
C HIS A 251 6.54 -2.99 -16.85
N VAL A 252 5.61 -2.31 -17.50
CA VAL A 252 5.08 -2.72 -18.80
C VAL A 252 5.82 -1.98 -19.90
N ALA A 253 6.41 -2.74 -20.81
CA ALA A 253 7.07 -2.14 -21.97
C ALA A 253 6.04 -1.48 -22.90
N PRO A 254 6.36 -0.31 -23.48
CA PRO A 254 5.50 0.31 -24.49
C PRO A 254 5.37 -0.60 -25.71
N HIS A 255 4.18 -0.62 -26.31
CA HIS A 255 3.93 -1.37 -27.54
C HIS A 255 4.06 -0.45 -28.77
N GLU A 256 4.58 -0.96 -29.87
CA GLU A 256 4.80 -0.15 -31.10
C GLU A 256 3.51 0.38 -31.71
N PHE A 257 2.42 -0.36 -31.54
CA PHE A 257 1.16 -0.07 -32.21
C PHE A 257 0.02 0.32 -31.27
N PHE A 258 0.02 -0.19 -30.05
CA PHE A 258 -1.04 0.05 -29.06
C PHE A 258 -0.58 0.99 -27.96
N GLU A 259 -1.45 1.91 -27.59
CA GLU A 259 -1.32 2.76 -26.42
C GLU A 259 -2.44 2.40 -25.42
N ARG A 260 -2.10 2.21 -24.16
CA ARG A 260 -3.05 1.78 -23.13
C ARG A 260 -3.46 2.94 -22.22
N HIS A 261 -4.76 3.08 -22.01
CA HIS A 261 -5.36 4.02 -21.05
C HIS A 261 -6.33 3.25 -20.13
N GLY A 262 -5.83 2.74 -19.01
CA GLY A 262 -6.59 1.87 -18.12
C GLY A 262 -6.97 0.55 -18.81
N THR A 263 -8.26 0.29 -19.03
CA THR A 263 -8.74 -0.88 -19.78
C THR A 263 -8.90 -0.62 -21.28
N GLU A 264 -8.84 0.63 -21.72
CA GLU A 264 -8.94 1.00 -23.13
C GLU A 264 -7.61 0.87 -23.85
N ILE A 265 -7.66 0.47 -25.11
CA ILE A 265 -6.51 0.43 -26.01
C ILE A 265 -6.74 1.39 -27.16
N HIS A 266 -5.77 2.20 -27.47
CA HIS A 266 -5.78 3.12 -28.57
C HIS A 266 -4.82 2.66 -29.66
N CYS A 267 -5.22 2.78 -30.92
CA CYS A 267 -4.36 2.57 -32.06
C CYS A 267 -4.72 3.52 -33.19
N GLN A 268 -3.77 3.76 -34.10
CA GLN A 268 -3.97 4.60 -35.27
C GLN A 268 -3.98 3.73 -36.51
N ILE A 269 -5.05 3.82 -37.30
CA ILE A 269 -5.19 3.08 -38.55
C ILE A 269 -5.24 4.07 -39.73
N PRO A 270 -4.28 3.95 -40.66
CA PRO A 270 -4.33 4.72 -41.89
C PRO A 270 -5.34 4.10 -42.85
N ILE A 271 -6.23 4.89 -43.40
CA ILE A 271 -7.14 4.51 -44.50
C ILE A 271 -6.91 5.42 -45.71
N SER A 272 -7.27 4.92 -46.88
CA SER A 272 -7.18 5.72 -48.10
C SER A 272 -8.34 6.69 -48.23
N PHE A 273 -8.14 7.78 -48.97
CA PHE A 273 -9.20 8.75 -49.27
C PHE A 273 -10.48 8.09 -49.85
N PRO A 274 -10.42 7.13 -50.82
CA PRO A 274 -11.61 6.44 -51.31
C PRO A 274 -12.33 5.62 -50.23
N GLN A 275 -11.59 4.95 -49.35
CA GLN A 275 -12.20 4.20 -48.23
C GLN A 275 -12.90 5.14 -47.24
N ALA A 276 -12.33 6.33 -46.96
CA ALA A 276 -12.95 7.30 -46.10
C ALA A 276 -14.21 7.92 -46.72
N ALA A 277 -14.18 8.20 -48.04
CA ALA A 277 -15.30 8.82 -48.74
C ALA A 277 -16.49 7.88 -48.97
N LEU A 278 -16.20 6.66 -49.39
CA LEU A 278 -17.23 5.68 -49.77
C LEU A 278 -17.66 4.76 -48.64
N GLY A 279 -16.88 4.69 -47.58
CA GLY A 279 -16.96 3.66 -46.58
C GLY A 279 -16.24 2.37 -47.02
N ALA A 280 -15.86 1.56 -46.07
CA ALA A 280 -15.16 0.33 -46.31
C ALA A 280 -15.29 -0.63 -45.12
N GLU A 281 -15.05 -1.89 -45.32
CA GLU A 281 -14.80 -2.85 -44.26
C GLU A 281 -13.30 -3.18 -44.30
N ILE A 282 -12.62 -3.01 -43.18
CA ILE A 282 -11.19 -3.25 -43.06
C ILE A 282 -10.89 -4.16 -41.87
N GLU A 283 -9.79 -4.88 -41.95
CA GLU A 283 -9.27 -5.64 -40.81
C GLU A 283 -8.30 -4.77 -40.02
N VAL A 284 -8.53 -4.69 -38.71
CA VAL A 284 -7.66 -3.97 -37.79
C VAL A 284 -7.03 -4.94 -36.77
N PRO A 285 -5.75 -4.80 -36.45
CA PRO A 285 -5.14 -5.62 -35.43
C PRO A 285 -5.77 -5.32 -34.06
N SER A 286 -6.00 -6.38 -33.31
CA SER A 286 -6.41 -6.29 -31.91
C SER A 286 -5.59 -7.25 -31.06
N LEU A 287 -5.70 -7.15 -29.74
CA LEU A 287 -5.02 -8.08 -28.82
C LEU A 287 -5.43 -9.54 -29.05
N HIS A 288 -6.63 -9.78 -29.58
CA HIS A 288 -7.15 -11.14 -29.79
C HIS A 288 -7.08 -11.61 -31.25
N GLY A 289 -6.27 -10.94 -32.05
CA GLY A 289 -6.18 -11.15 -33.49
C GLY A 289 -6.94 -10.14 -34.32
N PRO A 290 -6.88 -10.21 -35.66
CA PRO A 290 -7.54 -9.27 -36.54
C PRO A 290 -9.05 -9.20 -36.31
N GLN A 291 -9.61 -7.98 -36.31
CA GLN A 291 -11.04 -7.70 -36.15
C GLN A 291 -11.55 -6.90 -37.33
N ALA A 292 -12.72 -7.23 -37.83
CA ALA A 292 -13.39 -6.46 -38.88
C ALA A 292 -13.92 -5.12 -38.30
N LEU A 293 -13.59 -4.04 -38.96
CA LEU A 293 -14.05 -2.69 -38.61
C LEU A 293 -14.72 -2.07 -39.82
N THR A 294 -15.99 -1.67 -39.65
CA THR A 294 -16.72 -0.93 -40.68
C THR A 294 -16.39 0.56 -40.58
N ILE A 295 -15.87 1.11 -41.65
CA ILE A 295 -15.60 2.54 -41.83
C ILE A 295 -16.85 3.18 -42.44
N PRO A 296 -17.54 4.08 -41.76
CA PRO A 296 -18.68 4.81 -42.33
C PRO A 296 -18.25 5.69 -43.50
N HIS A 297 -19.17 5.92 -44.44
CA HIS A 297 -18.92 6.91 -45.51
C HIS A 297 -18.73 8.30 -44.92
N GLY A 298 -17.84 9.08 -45.50
CA GLY A 298 -17.56 10.45 -45.05
C GLY A 298 -16.69 10.53 -43.80
N THR A 299 -16.06 9.43 -43.39
CA THR A 299 -15.11 9.40 -42.24
C THR A 299 -13.94 10.38 -42.46
N GLN A 300 -13.59 11.11 -41.40
CA GLN A 300 -12.53 12.13 -41.43
C GLN A 300 -11.32 11.68 -40.62
N THR A 301 -10.17 12.32 -40.89
CA THR A 301 -8.98 12.17 -40.02
C THR A 301 -9.31 12.67 -38.63
N GLY A 302 -9.00 11.86 -37.59
CA GLY A 302 -9.27 12.15 -36.19
C GLY A 302 -10.57 11.50 -35.68
N ASP A 303 -11.39 10.94 -36.57
CA ASP A 303 -12.57 10.17 -36.12
C ASP A 303 -12.14 8.96 -35.32
N ARG A 304 -12.98 8.59 -34.32
CA ARG A 304 -12.73 7.49 -33.40
C ARG A 304 -13.81 6.43 -33.58
N LEU A 305 -13.38 5.23 -33.92
CA LEU A 305 -14.26 4.09 -34.02
C LEU A 305 -13.95 3.12 -32.88
N THR A 306 -15.00 2.52 -32.31
CA THR A 306 -14.89 1.71 -31.09
C THR A 306 -15.17 0.26 -31.36
N LEU A 307 -14.21 -0.60 -31.07
CA LEU A 307 -14.36 -2.06 -31.02
C LEU A 307 -14.60 -2.48 -29.57
N ARG A 308 -15.82 -2.88 -29.25
CA ARG A 308 -16.20 -3.27 -27.88
C ARG A 308 -15.57 -4.61 -27.49
N GLY A 309 -15.08 -4.71 -26.26
CA GLY A 309 -14.51 -5.94 -25.70
C GLY A 309 -13.14 -6.33 -26.27
N CYS A 310 -12.51 -5.49 -27.10
CA CYS A 310 -11.19 -5.73 -27.69
C CYS A 310 -10.04 -5.09 -26.90
N GLY A 311 -10.33 -4.45 -25.76
CA GLY A 311 -9.35 -3.85 -24.86
C GLY A 311 -8.79 -4.83 -23.82
N VAL A 312 -8.16 -4.25 -22.78
CA VAL A 312 -7.54 -5.00 -21.68
C VAL A 312 -8.61 -5.48 -20.69
N PRO A 313 -8.49 -6.69 -20.13
CA PRO A 313 -9.37 -7.16 -19.08
C PRO A 313 -9.31 -6.29 -17.83
N GLU A 314 -10.40 -6.21 -17.11
CA GLU A 314 -10.45 -5.58 -15.78
C GLU A 314 -9.73 -6.47 -14.76
N LEU A 315 -8.87 -5.89 -13.94
CA LEU A 315 -8.11 -6.60 -12.90
C LEU A 315 -9.02 -7.25 -11.83
N ARG A 316 -10.19 -6.66 -11.57
CA ARG A 316 -11.17 -7.10 -10.55
C ARG A 316 -12.59 -7.21 -11.14
N GLY A 317 -12.72 -7.77 -12.32
CA GLY A 317 -14.01 -7.91 -12.99
C GLY A 317 -13.93 -8.98 -14.07
N GLU A 318 -15.07 -9.26 -14.71
CA GLU A 318 -15.16 -10.15 -15.87
C GLU A 318 -15.21 -9.37 -17.19
N GLY A 319 -15.17 -8.02 -17.12
CA GLY A 319 -15.25 -7.13 -18.26
C GLY A 319 -13.94 -6.96 -18.99
N ARG A 320 -14.04 -6.48 -20.23
CA ARG A 320 -12.91 -5.99 -21.04
C ARG A 320 -13.23 -4.61 -21.55
N GLY A 321 -12.23 -3.74 -21.56
CA GLY A 321 -12.36 -2.41 -22.14
C GLY A 321 -12.58 -2.45 -23.66
N PRO A 322 -12.85 -1.32 -24.28
CA PRO A 322 -12.89 -1.18 -25.73
C PRO A 322 -11.50 -0.95 -26.32
N GLN A 323 -11.40 -1.19 -27.63
CA GLN A 323 -10.30 -0.66 -28.45
C GLN A 323 -10.81 0.55 -29.22
N ILE A 324 -10.12 1.65 -29.11
CA ILE A 324 -10.42 2.91 -29.80
C ILE A 324 -9.48 3.05 -30.99
N VAL A 325 -10.05 2.99 -32.18
CA VAL A 325 -9.32 3.13 -33.43
C VAL A 325 -9.40 4.58 -33.91
N HIS A 326 -8.26 5.26 -33.92
CA HIS A 326 -8.13 6.60 -34.48
C HIS A 326 -7.86 6.52 -35.98
N ILE A 327 -8.77 7.09 -36.78
CA ILE A 327 -8.64 7.07 -38.21
C ILE A 327 -7.70 8.17 -38.71
N VAL A 328 -6.80 7.80 -39.59
CA VAL A 328 -5.91 8.74 -40.28
C VAL A 328 -6.10 8.59 -41.78
N VAL A 329 -6.77 9.52 -42.40
CA VAL A 329 -6.96 9.51 -43.87
C VAL A 329 -5.68 9.91 -44.56
N LYS A 330 -5.11 9.01 -45.34
CA LYS A 330 -3.90 9.26 -46.13
C LYS A 330 -4.27 9.65 -47.57
N THR A 331 -3.77 10.79 -48.00
CA THR A 331 -3.82 11.20 -49.39
C THR A 331 -2.75 10.42 -50.18
N PRO A 332 -3.08 9.81 -51.30
CA PRO A 332 -2.11 9.09 -52.11
C PRO A 332 -1.04 10.06 -52.66
N THR A 333 0.23 9.68 -52.52
CA THR A 333 1.38 10.51 -52.96
C THR A 333 1.87 10.08 -54.35
N GLN A 334 1.55 8.87 -54.77
CA GLN A 334 1.90 8.33 -56.09
C GLN A 334 0.61 7.91 -56.79
N LEU A 335 0.25 8.61 -57.86
CA LEU A 335 -0.95 8.36 -58.64
C LEU A 335 -0.55 7.76 -60.00
N THR A 336 -1.32 6.79 -60.47
CA THR A 336 -1.26 6.42 -61.89
C THR A 336 -1.95 7.47 -62.73
N GLU A 337 -1.63 7.54 -64.03
CA GLU A 337 -2.26 8.51 -64.96
C GLU A 337 -3.82 8.44 -64.85
N ARG A 338 -4.36 7.22 -64.81
CA ARG A 338 -5.79 7.02 -64.70
C ARG A 338 -6.40 7.50 -63.38
N GLN A 339 -5.69 7.33 -62.30
CA GLN A 339 -6.12 7.85 -60.95
C GLN A 339 -6.10 9.39 -60.93
N GLU A 340 -5.12 9.98 -61.57
CA GLU A 340 -5.04 11.42 -61.69
C GLU A 340 -6.17 12.01 -62.53
N GLU A 341 -6.50 11.38 -63.68
CA GLU A 341 -7.68 11.73 -64.47
C GLU A 341 -8.98 11.69 -63.67
N LEU A 342 -9.24 10.58 -62.95
CA LEU A 342 -10.43 10.42 -62.16
C LEU A 342 -10.54 11.46 -61.01
N LEU A 343 -9.40 11.78 -60.37
CA LEU A 343 -9.40 12.81 -59.34
C LEU A 343 -9.62 14.22 -59.92
N ARG A 344 -9.15 14.49 -61.13
CA ARG A 344 -9.45 15.77 -61.83
C ARG A 344 -10.94 15.84 -62.23
N GLU A 345 -11.49 14.75 -62.70
CA GLU A 345 -12.93 14.67 -62.98
C GLU A 345 -13.76 14.91 -61.71
N PHE A 346 -13.41 14.25 -60.62
CA PHE A 346 -14.06 14.44 -59.30
C PHE A 346 -14.00 15.91 -58.87
N ALA A 347 -12.84 16.53 -58.89
CA ALA A 347 -12.62 17.95 -58.55
C ALA A 347 -13.45 18.91 -59.41
N ALA A 348 -13.65 18.57 -60.70
CA ALA A 348 -14.46 19.37 -61.59
C ALA A 348 -15.97 19.26 -61.25
N LEU A 349 -16.46 18.09 -60.77
CA LEU A 349 -17.83 17.88 -60.33
C LEU A 349 -18.13 18.62 -59.02
N ASP A 350 -17.16 18.69 -58.10
CA ASP A 350 -17.31 19.41 -56.80
C ASP A 350 -17.29 20.92 -56.92
N GLY A 351 -17.12 21.45 -58.14
CA GLY A 351 -17.11 22.89 -58.41
C GLY A 351 -15.94 23.65 -57.77
N GLU A 352 -14.97 22.93 -57.25
CA GLU A 352 -13.71 23.51 -56.77
C GLU A 352 -12.81 23.90 -57.92
N HIS A 353 -13.14 25.06 -58.54
CA HIS A 353 -12.19 25.70 -59.43
C HIS A 353 -10.92 26.07 -58.59
N THR A 354 -9.83 25.40 -58.83
CA THR A 354 -8.49 25.62 -58.24
C THR A 354 -7.90 27.03 -58.47
N LYS A 355 -8.75 28.01 -58.71
CA LYS A 355 -8.45 29.45 -58.87
C LYS A 355 -9.25 30.39 -57.95
N SER A 356 -9.64 29.93 -56.76
CA SER A 356 -10.18 30.86 -55.79
C SER A 356 -9.08 31.38 -54.88
N LYS A 357 -8.62 32.55 -55.09
CA LYS A 357 -7.95 33.38 -54.09
C LYS A 357 -8.94 33.70 -52.99
N LYS A 358 -9.32 32.73 -52.15
CA LYS A 358 -10.01 33.01 -50.88
C LYS A 358 -9.04 33.79 -50.01
N ARG A 359 -9.25 35.10 -49.92
CA ARG A 359 -8.58 36.04 -49.03
C ARG A 359 -8.92 35.62 -47.60
N TRP A 360 -7.93 35.11 -46.89
CA TRP A 360 -8.08 34.81 -45.47
C TRP A 360 -8.39 36.08 -44.68
N PRO A 361 -9.28 36.07 -43.70
CA PRO A 361 -9.72 37.26 -42.97
C PRO A 361 -8.59 38.04 -42.26
N TRP A 362 -7.44 37.43 -42.09
CA TRP A 362 -6.27 38.01 -41.43
C TRP A 362 -5.13 38.45 -42.38
N SER A 363 -5.28 38.33 -43.65
CA SER A 363 -4.31 38.93 -44.57
C SER A 363 -4.52 40.46 -44.63
N LYS A 364 -4.06 41.20 -43.62
CA LYS A 364 -3.93 42.63 -43.69
C LYS A 364 -2.70 42.95 -44.56
N THR A 365 -2.93 43.68 -45.64
CA THR A 365 -1.95 44.39 -46.41
C THR A 365 -1.19 45.38 -45.56
N ASN A 366 0.11 45.37 -45.68
CA ASN A 366 0.90 46.59 -45.67
C ASN A 366 1.00 47.12 -47.07
#